data_bf8dda2407b44212e23c0a39a6cd1805
#
_entry.id   bf8dda2407b44212e23c0a39a6cd1805
#
_cell.length_a   1.000
_cell.length_b   1.000
_cell.length_c   1.000
_cell.angle_alpha   90.00
_cell.angle_beta   90.00
_cell.angle_gamma   90.00
#
_symmetry.space_group_name_H-M   'P 1'
#
loop_
_entity.id
_entity.type
_entity.pdbx_description
1 polymer ?
#
loop_
_entity_poly.entity_id
_entity_poly.type
_entity_poly.pdbx_seq_one_letter_code
_entity_poly.pdbx_strand_id
1 'polypeptide(L)'
;MSLKDKLVSSFLAFELDADINSSIHEIRSKSIKDFEKIGFPDRKDEDWKYTPIKKVLNEDLKIFSKRRHLLDFDKVKDFFISGIESYKIVFIDGMYDPFWSETTHDGVDICILSAILNKDKYSKLLSKYFNKLTNKSDSFSLLNTSFSK
;
A
#
# COMPACT_ATOMS: atom_id res chain seq x y z
N MET A 1 11.73 -5.17 20.09
CA MET A 1 11.95 -4.95 18.64
C MET A 1 11.04 -3.80 18.23
N SER A 2 11.58 -2.75 17.64
CA SER A 2 10.78 -1.60 17.21
C SER A 2 9.85 -1.96 16.04
N LEU A 3 8.81 -1.15 15.76
CA LEU A 3 7.97 -1.35 14.58
C LEU A 3 8.79 -1.31 13.28
N LYS A 4 9.79 -0.42 13.22
CA LYS A 4 10.73 -0.36 12.09
C LYS A 4 11.42 -1.71 11.86
N ASP A 5 11.99 -2.29 12.91
CA ASP A 5 12.71 -3.57 12.80
C ASP A 5 11.75 -4.72 12.42
N LYS A 6 10.53 -4.71 12.97
CA LYS A 6 9.48 -5.67 12.59
C LYS A 6 9.16 -5.59 11.09
N LEU A 7 9.00 -4.37 10.55
CA LEU A 7 8.70 -4.16 9.13
C LEU A 7 9.86 -4.59 8.22
N VAL A 8 11.09 -4.16 8.53
CA VAL A 8 12.28 -4.52 7.74
C VAL A 8 12.46 -6.04 7.72
N SER A 9 12.35 -6.72 8.88
CA SER A 9 12.50 -8.17 8.95
C SER A 9 11.34 -8.93 8.28
N SER A 10 10.13 -8.37 8.24
CA SER A 10 8.99 -8.98 7.55
C SER A 10 9.05 -8.86 6.03
N PHE A 11 9.89 -7.96 5.51
CA PHE A 11 10.01 -7.73 4.07
C PHE A 11 10.48 -8.98 3.30
N LEU A 12 11.40 -9.75 3.85
CA LEU A 12 11.86 -11.00 3.20
C LEU A 12 10.73 -12.01 3.04
N ALA A 13 9.90 -12.19 4.08
CA ALA A 13 8.75 -13.08 3.99
C ALA A 13 7.70 -12.55 3.01
N PHE A 14 7.51 -11.23 2.95
CA PHE A 14 6.64 -10.62 1.96
C PHE A 14 7.15 -10.82 0.53
N GLU A 15 8.44 -10.64 0.27
CA GLU A 15 9.06 -10.83 -1.06
C GLU A 15 8.95 -12.28 -1.55
N LEU A 16 9.05 -13.26 -0.65
CA LEU A 16 8.85 -14.68 -0.99
C LEU A 16 7.39 -15.00 -1.39
N ASP A 17 6.42 -14.29 -0.82
CA ASP A 17 4.99 -14.42 -1.16
C ASP A 17 4.61 -13.54 -2.39
N ALA A 18 5.34 -12.44 -2.59
CA ALA A 18 5.22 -11.62 -3.78
C ALA A 18 6.11 -12.20 -4.89
N ASP A 19 5.71 -12.05 -6.15
CA ASP A 19 6.52 -12.51 -7.26
C ASP A 19 7.88 -11.78 -7.29
N ILE A 20 8.94 -12.50 -6.91
CA ILE A 20 10.31 -12.02 -6.87
C ILE A 20 10.84 -11.65 -8.26
N ASN A 21 10.27 -12.23 -9.32
CA ASN A 21 10.63 -11.94 -10.71
C ASN A 21 9.83 -10.75 -11.28
N SER A 22 9.01 -10.11 -10.46
CA SER A 22 8.23 -8.96 -10.93
C SER A 22 9.12 -7.78 -11.30
N SER A 23 8.71 -6.99 -12.29
CA SER A 23 9.41 -5.78 -12.75
C SER A 23 9.60 -4.71 -11.67
N ILE A 24 8.92 -4.82 -10.54
CA ILE A 24 9.02 -3.89 -9.41
C ILE A 24 9.87 -4.40 -8.23
N HIS A 25 10.41 -5.62 -8.32
CA HIS A 25 11.22 -6.21 -7.25
C HIS A 25 12.40 -5.33 -6.83
N GLU A 26 13.17 -4.82 -7.78
CA GLU A 26 14.30 -3.94 -7.50
C GLU A 26 13.87 -2.64 -6.82
N ILE A 27 12.72 -2.09 -7.24
CA ILE A 27 12.15 -0.87 -6.67
C ILE A 27 11.75 -1.13 -5.21
N ARG A 28 11.08 -2.26 -4.92
CA ARG A 28 10.71 -2.67 -3.56
C ARG A 28 11.92 -2.83 -2.67
N SER A 29 12.92 -3.60 -3.14
CA SER A 29 14.16 -3.88 -2.41
C SER A 29 14.97 -2.62 -2.12
N LYS A 30 15.00 -1.66 -3.05
CA LYS A 30 15.64 -0.37 -2.82
C LYS A 30 14.88 0.43 -1.78
N SER A 31 13.55 0.50 -1.90
CA SER A 31 12.70 1.31 -1.02
C SER A 31 12.77 0.86 0.44
N ILE A 32 12.80 -0.46 0.72
CA ILE A 32 12.94 -0.94 2.10
C ILE A 32 14.32 -0.61 2.69
N LYS A 33 15.39 -0.71 1.90
CA LYS A 33 16.74 -0.32 2.33
C LYS A 33 16.84 1.18 2.65
N ASP A 34 16.18 2.00 1.85
CA ASP A 34 16.15 3.44 2.08
C ASP A 34 15.29 3.78 3.30
N PHE A 35 14.15 3.09 3.51
CA PHE A 35 13.36 3.19 4.74
C PHE A 35 14.16 2.74 5.98
N GLU A 36 14.93 1.66 5.89
CA GLU A 36 15.79 1.19 6.97
C GLU A 36 16.79 2.26 7.43
N LYS A 37 17.33 3.05 6.49
CA LYS A 37 18.26 4.15 6.81
C LYS A 37 17.56 5.33 7.47
N ILE A 38 16.45 5.81 6.89
CA ILE A 38 15.79 7.02 7.38
C ILE A 38 14.84 6.77 8.55
N GLY A 39 14.21 5.60 8.63
CA GLY A 39 13.23 5.24 9.67
C GLY A 39 11.93 6.03 9.56
N PHE A 40 11.16 6.05 10.64
CA PHE A 40 9.95 6.86 10.75
C PHE A 40 10.29 8.32 11.08
N PRO A 41 9.47 9.28 10.62
CA PRO A 41 9.71 10.69 10.91
C PRO A 41 9.50 11.00 12.40
N ASP A 42 10.17 12.04 12.86
CA ASP A 42 10.04 12.55 14.22
C ASP A 42 9.60 14.03 14.20
N ARG A 43 9.55 14.65 15.40
CA ARG A 43 9.16 16.07 15.53
C ARG A 43 10.18 17.06 14.95
N LYS A 44 11.37 16.62 14.57
CA LYS A 44 12.39 17.47 13.93
C LYS A 44 12.13 17.59 12.45
N ASP A 45 11.36 16.65 11.88
CA ASP A 45 10.92 16.72 10.50
C ASP A 45 9.81 17.78 10.39
N GLU A 46 10.01 18.79 9.55
CA GLU A 46 9.11 19.95 9.42
C GLU A 46 7.66 19.52 9.14
N ASP A 47 7.47 18.56 8.24
CA ASP A 47 6.16 18.06 7.84
C ASP A 47 5.44 17.31 9.00
N TRP A 48 6.19 16.82 10.02
CA TRP A 48 5.68 16.02 11.13
C TRP A 48 5.71 16.71 12.50
N LYS A 49 6.16 17.96 12.53
CA LYS A 49 6.34 18.74 13.76
C LYS A 49 5.10 18.80 14.65
N TYR A 50 3.92 18.92 14.03
CA TYR A 50 2.63 19.02 14.72
C TYR A 50 1.83 17.72 14.74
N THR A 51 2.35 16.64 14.13
CA THR A 51 1.68 15.34 14.04
C THR A 51 2.53 14.25 14.67
N PRO A 52 2.54 14.13 16.02
CA PRO A 52 3.40 13.16 16.71
C PRO A 52 2.86 11.74 16.53
N ILE A 53 3.53 10.94 15.71
CA ILE A 53 3.16 9.53 15.43
C ILE A 53 3.76 8.54 16.46
N LYS A 54 4.62 9.00 17.37
CA LYS A 54 5.33 8.13 18.32
C LYS A 54 4.40 7.21 19.11
N LYS A 55 3.21 7.67 19.48
CA LYS A 55 2.23 6.83 20.18
C LYS A 55 1.81 5.64 19.31
N VAL A 56 1.46 5.88 18.06
CA VAL A 56 1.05 4.84 17.10
C VAL A 56 2.19 3.85 16.84
N LEU A 57 3.43 4.34 16.71
CA LEU A 57 4.60 3.49 16.47
C LEU A 57 4.94 2.57 17.65
N ASN A 58 4.49 2.91 18.87
CA ASN A 58 4.70 2.11 20.07
C ASN A 58 3.57 1.09 20.33
N GLU A 59 2.47 1.16 19.57
CA GLU A 59 1.39 0.16 19.67
C GLU A 59 1.84 -1.19 19.12
N ASP A 60 1.28 -2.27 19.67
CA ASP A 60 1.52 -3.63 19.15
C ASP A 60 0.67 -3.89 17.91
N LEU A 61 1.09 -3.30 16.80
CA LEU A 61 0.40 -3.41 15.53
C LEU A 61 0.61 -4.80 14.91
N LYS A 62 -0.48 -5.40 14.45
CA LYS A 62 -0.42 -6.60 13.62
C LYS A 62 0.00 -6.22 12.21
N ILE A 63 1.07 -6.84 11.72
CA ILE A 63 1.57 -6.63 10.37
C ILE A 63 1.01 -7.71 9.47
N PHE A 64 0.43 -7.31 8.33
CA PHE A 64 -0.11 -8.20 7.30
C PHE A 64 -1.13 -9.22 7.82
N SER A 65 -2.26 -8.74 8.34
CA SER A 65 -3.38 -9.61 8.68
C SER A 65 -3.91 -10.31 7.42
N LYS A 66 -3.89 -11.65 7.43
CA LYS A 66 -4.50 -12.47 6.36
C LYS A 66 -6.02 -12.64 6.53
N ARG A 67 -6.62 -12.06 7.55
CA ARG A 67 -8.05 -12.23 7.83
C ARG A 67 -8.87 -11.42 6.84
N ARG A 68 -9.54 -12.14 5.94
CA ARG A 68 -10.69 -11.59 5.21
C ARG A 68 -11.89 -11.68 6.15
N HIS A 69 -12.37 -10.55 6.61
CA HIS A 69 -13.68 -10.49 7.23
C HIS A 69 -14.71 -10.45 6.10
N LEU A 70 -15.55 -11.48 6.01
CA LEU A 70 -16.76 -11.41 5.23
C LEU A 70 -17.70 -10.45 5.96
N LEU A 71 -17.90 -9.28 5.39
CA LEU A 71 -18.85 -8.31 5.91
C LEU A 71 -20.16 -8.40 5.14
N ASP A 72 -21.27 -8.36 5.87
CA ASP A 72 -22.59 -8.27 5.27
C ASP A 72 -22.83 -6.87 4.69
N PHE A 73 -23.68 -6.77 3.66
CA PHE A 73 -24.04 -5.50 3.03
C PHE A 73 -24.49 -4.46 4.06
N ASP A 74 -25.28 -4.86 5.05
CA ASP A 74 -25.78 -3.95 6.10
C ASP A 74 -24.66 -3.26 6.89
N LYS A 75 -23.48 -3.89 6.99
CA LYS A 75 -22.31 -3.29 7.64
C LYS A 75 -21.48 -2.39 6.72
N VAL A 76 -21.60 -2.58 5.42
CA VAL A 76 -20.80 -1.85 4.43
C VAL A 76 -21.55 -0.65 3.87
N LYS A 77 -22.88 -0.75 3.71
CA LYS A 77 -23.72 0.28 3.10
C LYS A 77 -23.63 1.66 3.78
N ASP A 78 -23.46 1.66 5.11
CA ASP A 78 -23.41 2.90 5.89
C ASP A 78 -22.14 3.73 5.62
N PHE A 79 -21.13 3.13 5.01
CA PHE A 79 -19.89 3.80 4.56
C PHE A 79 -20.02 4.41 3.17
N PHE A 80 -21.06 4.07 2.40
CA PHE A 80 -21.27 4.64 1.08
C PHE A 80 -22.03 5.96 1.19
N ILE A 81 -21.54 6.97 0.46
CA ILE A 81 -22.22 8.26 0.40
C ILE A 81 -23.44 8.10 -0.50
N SER A 82 -24.63 8.22 0.11
CA SER A 82 -25.91 8.13 -0.61
C SER A 82 -26.13 9.37 -1.48
N GLY A 83 -26.80 9.17 -2.63
CA GLY A 83 -27.19 10.28 -3.52
C GLY A 83 -26.06 10.82 -4.40
N ILE A 84 -24.87 10.23 -4.36
CA ILE A 84 -23.76 10.53 -5.28
C ILE A 84 -23.51 9.33 -6.18
N GLU A 85 -23.63 9.53 -7.48
CA GLU A 85 -23.19 8.56 -8.47
C GLU A 85 -21.65 8.58 -8.51
N SER A 86 -21.00 7.50 -8.07
CA SER A 86 -19.55 7.42 -7.94
C SER A 86 -19.04 6.00 -8.11
N TYR A 87 -17.83 5.87 -8.60
CA TYR A 87 -17.10 4.61 -8.56
C TYR A 87 -16.69 4.28 -7.12
N LYS A 88 -16.82 3.02 -6.74
CA LYS A 88 -16.52 2.57 -5.38
C LYS A 88 -15.34 1.62 -5.40
N ILE A 89 -14.31 1.95 -4.66
CA ILE A 89 -13.17 1.08 -4.39
C ILE A 89 -13.14 0.82 -2.90
N VAL A 90 -13.37 -0.43 -2.51
CA VAL A 90 -13.54 -0.81 -1.10
C VAL A 90 -12.31 -1.55 -0.61
N PHE A 91 -11.83 -1.13 0.55
CA PHE A 91 -10.80 -1.81 1.31
C PHE A 91 -11.35 -2.21 2.68
N ILE A 92 -11.13 -3.45 3.09
CA ILE A 92 -11.48 -3.96 4.40
C ILE A 92 -10.18 -4.37 5.10
N ASP A 93 -9.91 -3.77 6.26
CA ASP A 93 -8.64 -3.95 6.99
C ASP A 93 -7.39 -3.72 6.11
N GLY A 94 -7.45 -2.75 5.20
CA GLY A 94 -6.36 -2.43 4.26
C GLY A 94 -6.25 -3.38 3.05
N MET A 95 -7.13 -4.39 2.95
CA MET A 95 -7.17 -5.33 1.84
C MET A 95 -8.26 -4.92 0.85
N TYR A 96 -7.90 -4.83 -0.43
CA TYR A 96 -8.87 -4.58 -1.50
C TYR A 96 -9.93 -5.68 -1.55
N ASP A 97 -11.20 -5.27 -1.57
CA ASP A 97 -12.33 -6.17 -1.69
C ASP A 97 -13.02 -6.01 -3.06
N PRO A 98 -12.86 -6.98 -3.98
CA PRO A 98 -13.46 -6.90 -5.30
C PRO A 98 -14.98 -7.10 -5.30
N PHE A 99 -15.54 -7.70 -4.25
CA PHE A 99 -16.97 -7.99 -4.16
C PHE A 99 -17.78 -6.71 -3.94
N TRP A 100 -17.25 -5.79 -3.11
CA TRP A 100 -17.90 -4.52 -2.81
C TRP A 100 -17.39 -3.35 -3.66
N SER A 101 -16.41 -3.61 -4.54
CA SER A 101 -15.86 -2.59 -5.43
C SER A 101 -16.51 -2.61 -6.81
N GLU A 102 -16.68 -1.46 -7.40
CA GLU A 102 -17.15 -1.28 -8.77
C GLU A 102 -15.93 -0.99 -9.67
N THR A 103 -15.54 -1.95 -10.51
CA THR A 103 -14.29 -1.88 -11.29
C THR A 103 -14.49 -1.91 -12.80
N THR A 104 -15.74 -2.06 -13.26
CA THR A 104 -16.06 -2.15 -14.67
C THR A 104 -16.71 -0.85 -15.14
N HIS A 105 -15.94 -0.04 -15.89
CA HIS A 105 -16.41 1.24 -16.41
C HIS A 105 -15.80 1.51 -17.79
N ASP A 106 -16.58 2.15 -18.66
CA ASP A 106 -16.11 2.52 -19.99
C ASP A 106 -14.98 3.55 -19.91
N GLY A 107 -13.84 3.22 -20.50
CA GLY A 107 -12.67 4.09 -20.56
C GLY A 107 -11.84 4.19 -19.28
N VAL A 108 -12.20 3.44 -18.22
CA VAL A 108 -11.47 3.41 -16.95
C VAL A 108 -11.11 1.98 -16.57
N ASP A 109 -9.82 1.71 -16.41
CA ASP A 109 -9.31 0.43 -15.90
C ASP A 109 -9.04 0.56 -14.39
N ILE A 110 -9.81 -0.12 -13.55
CA ILE A 110 -9.58 -0.24 -12.11
C ILE A 110 -9.13 -1.66 -11.80
N CYS A 111 -7.89 -1.83 -11.38
CA CYS A 111 -7.32 -3.16 -11.14
C CYS A 111 -6.22 -3.11 -10.07
N ILE A 112 -6.00 -4.22 -9.39
CA ILE A 112 -4.89 -4.38 -8.46
C ILE A 112 -3.57 -4.49 -9.22
N LEU A 113 -2.51 -3.94 -8.65
CA LEU A 113 -1.18 -3.90 -9.28
C LEU A 113 -0.68 -5.30 -9.64
N SER A 114 -0.80 -6.28 -8.73
CA SER A 114 -0.38 -7.67 -8.99
C SER A 114 -1.05 -8.32 -10.20
N ALA A 115 -2.27 -7.93 -10.54
CA ALA A 115 -2.97 -8.47 -11.71
C ALA A 115 -2.45 -7.93 -13.05
N ILE A 116 -1.68 -6.84 -13.03
CA ILE A 116 -1.22 -6.15 -14.24
C ILE A 116 0.30 -6.12 -14.44
N LEU A 117 1.09 -6.50 -13.40
CA LEU A 117 2.55 -6.44 -13.45
C LEU A 117 3.15 -7.16 -14.67
N ASN A 118 2.58 -8.29 -15.06
CA ASN A 118 3.05 -9.12 -16.16
C ASN A 118 2.24 -8.93 -17.45
N LYS A 119 1.42 -7.88 -17.54
CA LYS A 119 0.65 -7.59 -18.76
C LYS A 119 1.33 -6.51 -19.60
N ASP A 120 1.65 -6.83 -20.86
CA ASP A 120 2.34 -5.91 -21.78
C ASP A 120 1.65 -4.55 -21.93
N LYS A 121 0.31 -4.52 -21.88
CA LYS A 121 -0.49 -3.28 -21.94
C LYS A 121 -0.03 -2.27 -20.90
N TYR A 122 0.31 -2.72 -19.68
CA TYR A 122 0.62 -1.86 -18.54
C TYR A 122 2.13 -1.72 -18.27
N SER A 123 2.96 -2.63 -18.81
CA SER A 123 4.40 -2.65 -18.52
C SER A 123 5.10 -1.32 -18.87
N LYS A 124 4.79 -0.75 -20.03
CA LYS A 124 5.32 0.56 -20.45
C LYS A 124 4.84 1.70 -19.55
N LEU A 125 3.57 1.66 -19.13
CA LEU A 125 2.99 2.66 -18.24
C LEU A 125 3.66 2.60 -16.86
N LEU A 126 3.78 1.39 -16.28
CA LEU A 126 4.42 1.17 -14.99
C LEU A 126 5.90 1.60 -15.04
N SER A 127 6.65 1.21 -16.06
CA SER A 127 8.04 1.59 -16.18
C SER A 127 8.24 3.11 -16.30
N LYS A 128 7.27 3.83 -16.86
CA LYS A 128 7.32 5.28 -17.02
C LYS A 128 6.93 6.05 -15.77
N TYR A 129 5.94 5.58 -15.03
CA TYR A 129 5.31 6.38 -13.96
C TYR A 129 5.46 5.79 -12.56
N PHE A 130 5.60 4.46 -12.40
CA PHE A 130 5.64 3.85 -11.10
C PHE A 130 6.85 4.35 -10.29
N ASN A 131 6.59 4.89 -9.12
CA ASN A 131 7.58 5.45 -8.20
C ASN A 131 8.49 6.55 -8.80
N LYS A 132 8.03 7.31 -9.80
CA LYS A 132 8.82 8.36 -10.48
C LYS A 132 8.22 9.77 -10.40
N LEU A 133 7.03 9.91 -9.83
CA LEU A 133 6.32 11.19 -9.81
C LEU A 133 6.64 12.04 -8.57
N THR A 134 7.36 11.50 -7.60
CA THR A 134 7.79 12.24 -6.41
C THR A 134 9.31 12.38 -6.37
N ASN A 135 9.78 13.58 -6.01
CA ASN A 135 11.20 13.86 -5.83
C ASN A 135 11.64 13.67 -4.38
N LYS A 136 10.70 13.50 -3.44
CA LYS A 136 10.98 13.26 -2.02
C LYS A 136 10.56 11.85 -1.65
N SER A 137 11.49 11.08 -1.16
CA SER A 137 11.23 9.76 -0.57
C SER A 137 10.98 9.96 0.93
N ASP A 138 9.72 10.13 1.33
CA ASP A 138 9.35 10.09 2.73
C ASP A 138 9.19 8.64 3.23
N SER A 139 9.21 8.45 4.54
CA SER A 139 9.16 7.14 5.19
C SER A 139 7.96 6.31 4.79
N PHE A 140 6.78 6.92 4.69
CA PHE A 140 5.55 6.20 4.37
C PHE A 140 5.45 5.86 2.88
N SER A 141 5.91 6.75 2.00
CA SER A 141 6.04 6.45 0.57
C SER A 141 7.00 5.31 0.30
N LEU A 142 8.14 5.26 1.02
CA LEU A 142 9.09 4.16 0.93
C LEU A 142 8.47 2.85 1.41
N LEU A 143 7.75 2.84 2.53
CA LEU A 143 7.04 1.66 3.03
C LEU A 143 5.97 1.19 2.06
N ASN A 144 5.13 2.11 1.56
CA ASN A 144 4.09 1.78 0.59
C ASN A 144 4.68 1.16 -0.68
N THR A 145 5.78 1.70 -1.17
CA THR A 145 6.50 1.14 -2.33
C THR A 145 7.10 -0.23 -2.02
N SER A 146 7.71 -0.39 -0.85
CA SER A 146 8.34 -1.66 -0.44
C SER A 146 7.36 -2.83 -0.39
N PHE A 147 6.13 -2.57 0.07
CA PHE A 147 5.09 -3.58 0.22
C PHE A 147 4.01 -3.52 -0.88
N SER A 148 4.28 -2.87 -1.99
CA SER A 148 3.37 -2.84 -3.15
C SER A 148 3.25 -4.23 -3.79
N LYS A 149 2.00 -4.68 -4.03
CA LYS A 149 1.68 -6.02 -4.53
C LYS A 149 0.60 -5.96 -5.60
#